data_d8d742096d84fa74818b4d0870600689
#
_entry.id   d8d742096d84fa74818b4d0870600689
#
_cell.length_a   1.000
_cell.length_b   1.000
_cell.length_c   1.000
_cell.angle_alpha   90.00
_cell.angle_beta   90.00
_cell.angle_gamma   90.00
#
_symmetry.space_group_name_H-M   'P 1'
#
loop_
_entity.id
_entity.type
_entity.pdbx_description
1 polymer ?
#
loop_
_entity_poly.entity_id
_entity_poly.type
_entity_poly.pdbx_seq_one_letter_code
_entity_poly.pdbx_strand_id
1 'polypeptide(L)'
;MLNETLHVPVGIIVSCWGGSSIESWMSPEALQSVDGWDRKQAEARKKIQQRPSLLYNGMITPINKFSAKGFLWSQGEGNIQNYKLYAQLKTAMVKQWRTEWKNPNMPFYFAMSAPGKGHKGKPFLVEQQIKCLDMIPNSGIVLTTDLGKEFEYHYPQANIVGERFAILALSEAYQMKGFPAHGPLLEGVVIENGRAIVTYKDTPLGLCPTSYNITGFEMAGADRKFHPAKARIVDKEAKLVVECEEVPEPIAVRYAFHSWYETNLTNTFGLPAQPFRTDNWDNVE
;
A
#
# COMPACT_ATOMS: atom_id res chain seq x y z
N MET A 1 -19.04 4.82 12.16
CA MET A 1 -17.85 4.65 13.03
C MET A 1 -17.29 5.97 13.54
N LEU A 2 -16.60 6.85 12.75
CA LEU A 2 -15.99 8.08 13.32
C LEU A 2 -16.99 8.96 14.11
N ASN A 3 -18.14 9.29 13.53
CA ASN A 3 -19.17 10.09 14.20
C ASN A 3 -19.66 9.45 15.52
N GLU A 4 -19.93 8.16 15.50
CA GLU A 4 -20.39 7.40 16.67
C GLU A 4 -19.34 7.34 17.78
N THR A 5 -18.07 7.11 17.38
CA THR A 5 -16.98 6.96 18.35
C THR A 5 -16.53 8.31 18.94
N LEU A 6 -16.52 9.35 18.13
CA LEU A 6 -16.05 10.69 18.55
C LEU A 6 -17.17 11.58 19.10
N HIS A 7 -18.43 11.18 18.92
CA HIS A 7 -19.63 11.97 19.27
C HIS A 7 -19.64 13.38 18.68
N VAL A 8 -19.10 13.54 17.46
CA VAL A 8 -19.08 14.81 16.73
C VAL A 8 -19.54 14.61 15.29
N PRO A 9 -20.10 15.64 14.65
CA PRO A 9 -20.39 15.61 13.23
C PRO A 9 -19.12 15.37 12.40
N VAL A 10 -19.19 14.50 11.39
CA VAL A 10 -18.10 14.22 10.48
C VAL A 10 -18.52 14.56 9.06
N GLY A 11 -17.86 15.54 8.44
CA GLY A 11 -18.04 15.89 7.05
C GLY A 11 -17.07 15.14 6.15
N ILE A 12 -17.52 14.77 4.96
CA ILE A 12 -16.70 14.12 3.92
C ILE A 12 -16.75 15.00 2.66
N ILE A 13 -15.58 15.41 2.17
CA ILE A 13 -15.42 16.04 0.87
C ILE A 13 -14.91 15.00 -0.10
N VAL A 14 -15.68 14.71 -1.15
CA VAL A 14 -15.32 13.72 -2.16
C VAL A 14 -14.80 14.42 -3.41
N SER A 15 -13.54 14.13 -3.76
CA SER A 15 -12.90 14.60 -4.99
C SER A 15 -12.26 13.37 -5.64
N CYS A 16 -12.92 12.80 -6.67
CA CYS A 16 -12.47 11.56 -7.29
C CYS A 16 -12.79 11.50 -8.79
N TRP A 17 -11.92 10.83 -9.54
CA TRP A 17 -12.11 10.50 -10.95
C TRP A 17 -11.41 9.17 -11.25
N GLY A 18 -12.19 8.15 -11.61
CA GLY A 18 -11.69 6.81 -11.87
C GLY A 18 -10.67 6.74 -13.00
N GLY A 19 -9.63 5.91 -12.83
CA GLY A 19 -8.55 5.71 -13.80
C GLY A 19 -7.61 6.91 -13.97
N SER A 20 -7.61 7.84 -13.01
CA SER A 20 -6.67 8.97 -12.99
C SER A 20 -5.26 8.54 -12.66
N SER A 21 -4.27 9.29 -13.12
CA SER A 21 -2.89 9.20 -12.67
C SER A 21 -2.61 10.22 -11.58
N ILE A 22 -1.64 9.95 -10.71
CA ILE A 22 -1.28 10.85 -9.61
C ILE A 22 -0.87 12.24 -10.10
N GLU A 23 -0.22 12.33 -11.25
CA GLU A 23 0.25 13.60 -11.85
C GLU A 23 -0.89 14.55 -12.15
N SER A 24 -2.10 14.03 -12.39
CA SER A 24 -3.28 14.88 -12.63
C SER A 24 -3.73 15.65 -11.38
N TRP A 25 -3.38 15.16 -10.19
CA TRP A 25 -3.74 15.73 -8.89
C TRP A 25 -2.66 16.66 -8.29
N MET A 26 -1.60 16.96 -9.06
CA MET A 26 -0.44 17.74 -8.63
C MET A 26 -0.35 19.06 -9.37
N SER A 27 0.17 20.11 -8.73
CA SER A 27 0.48 21.36 -9.43
C SER A 27 1.65 21.18 -10.40
N PRO A 28 1.78 22.06 -11.42
CA PRO A 28 2.95 22.03 -12.31
C PRO A 28 4.28 22.14 -11.56
N GLU A 29 4.33 22.95 -10.50
CA GLU A 29 5.53 23.16 -9.68
C GLU A 29 5.92 21.90 -8.90
N ALA A 30 4.93 21.22 -8.30
CA ALA A 30 5.17 19.96 -7.59
C ALA A 30 5.65 18.86 -8.55
N LEU A 31 5.11 18.79 -9.77
CA LEU A 31 5.57 17.86 -10.79
C LEU A 31 7.01 18.13 -11.22
N GLN A 32 7.38 19.40 -11.43
CA GLN A 32 8.74 19.80 -11.81
C GLN A 32 9.78 19.50 -10.72
N SER A 33 9.37 19.38 -9.47
CA SER A 33 10.27 19.03 -8.36
C SER A 33 10.63 17.55 -8.28
N VAL A 34 10.04 16.70 -9.11
CA VAL A 34 10.30 15.25 -9.12
C VAL A 34 11.32 14.92 -10.20
N ASP A 35 12.48 14.44 -9.77
CA ASP A 35 13.54 14.02 -10.67
C ASP A 35 13.10 12.87 -11.59
N GLY A 36 13.43 12.99 -12.87
CA GLY A 36 13.07 11.98 -13.86
C GLY A 36 11.62 12.03 -14.35
N TRP A 37 10.80 12.99 -13.86
CA TRP A 37 9.46 13.17 -14.42
C TRP A 37 9.52 13.82 -15.80
N ASP A 38 8.90 13.15 -16.78
CA ASP A 38 8.86 13.63 -18.18
C ASP A 38 7.51 14.27 -18.51
N ARG A 39 7.52 15.58 -18.65
CA ARG A 39 6.34 16.38 -19.02
C ARG A 39 5.75 15.97 -20.36
N LYS A 40 6.60 15.76 -21.38
CA LYS A 40 6.12 15.44 -22.74
C LYS A 40 5.40 14.09 -22.76
N GLN A 41 5.99 13.09 -22.10
CA GLN A 41 5.37 11.78 -21.96
C GLN A 41 4.04 11.85 -21.22
N ALA A 42 3.96 12.64 -20.14
CA ALA A 42 2.75 12.78 -19.34
C ALA A 42 1.64 13.54 -20.08
N GLU A 43 1.95 14.61 -20.83
CA GLU A 43 0.99 15.37 -21.64
C GLU A 43 0.47 14.57 -22.84
N ALA A 44 1.23 13.62 -23.36
CA ALA A 44 0.84 12.75 -24.48
C ALA A 44 -0.23 11.72 -24.10
N ARG A 45 -0.60 11.59 -22.83
CA ARG A 45 -1.63 10.65 -22.37
C ARG A 45 -2.99 10.97 -22.99
N LYS A 46 -3.64 9.94 -23.55
CA LYS A 46 -4.93 10.10 -24.24
C LYS A 46 -6.07 10.43 -23.31
N LYS A 47 -6.11 9.84 -22.12
CA LYS A 47 -7.18 10.01 -21.14
C LYS A 47 -7.00 11.34 -20.41
N ILE A 48 -8.01 12.20 -20.43
CA ILE A 48 -7.96 13.52 -19.82
C ILE A 48 -7.62 13.49 -18.32
N GLN A 49 -8.19 12.55 -17.59
CA GLN A 49 -7.94 12.36 -16.15
C GLN A 49 -6.52 11.83 -15.82
N GLN A 50 -5.70 11.56 -16.82
CA GLN A 50 -4.31 11.16 -16.66
C GLN A 50 -3.34 12.29 -17.05
N ARG A 51 -3.83 13.39 -17.62
CA ARG A 51 -2.98 14.52 -18.00
C ARG A 51 -2.56 15.32 -16.76
N PRO A 52 -1.33 15.85 -16.75
CA PRO A 52 -0.80 16.58 -15.60
C PRO A 52 -1.69 17.75 -15.18
N SER A 53 -1.85 17.93 -13.88
CA SER A 53 -2.49 19.08 -13.20
C SER A 53 -3.96 19.34 -13.52
N LEU A 54 -4.62 18.56 -14.38
CA LEU A 54 -6.00 18.87 -14.76
C LEU A 54 -6.99 18.70 -13.61
N LEU A 55 -6.87 17.60 -12.86
CA LEU A 55 -7.73 17.36 -11.70
C LEU A 55 -7.32 18.22 -10.50
N TYR A 56 -6.04 18.56 -10.38
CA TYR A 56 -5.58 19.54 -9.42
C TYR A 56 -6.27 20.89 -9.62
N ASN A 57 -6.22 21.44 -10.83
CA ASN A 57 -6.83 22.73 -11.14
C ASN A 57 -8.36 22.72 -10.98
N GLY A 58 -9.02 21.63 -11.44
CA GLY A 58 -10.49 21.58 -11.46
C GLY A 58 -11.13 21.06 -10.16
N MET A 59 -10.41 20.28 -9.34
CA MET A 59 -11.01 19.53 -8.24
C MET A 59 -10.30 19.73 -6.90
N ILE A 60 -9.02 20.07 -6.86
CA ILE A 60 -8.30 20.33 -5.63
C ILE A 60 -8.23 21.81 -5.31
N THR A 61 -7.83 22.65 -6.27
CA THR A 61 -7.74 24.10 -6.08
C THR A 61 -9.05 24.73 -5.56
N PRO A 62 -10.25 24.37 -6.05
CA PRO A 62 -11.48 24.94 -5.54
C PRO A 62 -11.79 24.62 -4.08
N ILE A 63 -11.23 23.52 -3.54
CA ILE A 63 -11.55 23.05 -2.19
C ILE A 63 -10.39 23.27 -1.19
N ASN A 64 -9.22 23.73 -1.61
CA ASN A 64 -8.05 23.88 -0.73
C ASN A 64 -8.21 24.95 0.36
N LYS A 65 -9.30 25.72 0.36
CA LYS A 65 -9.66 26.69 1.41
C LYS A 65 -10.56 26.10 2.51
N PHE A 66 -11.10 24.91 2.32
CA PHE A 66 -11.90 24.25 3.36
C PHE A 66 -10.98 23.60 4.38
N SER A 67 -11.27 23.80 5.66
CA SER A 67 -10.57 23.09 6.73
C SER A 67 -10.86 21.60 6.64
N ALA A 68 -9.82 20.78 6.76
CA ALA A 68 -9.94 19.33 6.80
C ALA A 68 -9.05 18.75 7.91
N LYS A 69 -9.46 17.62 8.49
CA LYS A 69 -8.67 16.92 9.52
C LYS A 69 -7.54 16.11 8.90
N GLY A 70 -7.72 15.60 7.69
CA GLY A 70 -6.75 14.78 6.98
C GLY A 70 -7.24 14.36 5.60
N PHE A 71 -6.42 13.63 4.88
CA PHE A 71 -6.72 13.09 3.56
C PHE A 71 -6.84 11.57 3.58
N LEU A 72 -7.78 11.05 2.82
CA LEU A 72 -7.90 9.63 2.49
C LEU A 72 -7.66 9.47 0.99
N TRP A 73 -6.66 8.70 0.62
CA TRP A 73 -6.23 8.53 -0.78
C TRP A 73 -6.36 7.08 -1.24
N SER A 74 -7.09 6.86 -2.31
CA SER A 74 -7.23 5.55 -2.95
C SER A 74 -6.98 5.69 -4.45
N GLN A 75 -5.75 5.43 -4.88
CA GLN A 75 -5.32 5.53 -6.28
C GLN A 75 -3.99 4.80 -6.46
N GLY A 76 -3.75 4.26 -7.65
CA GLY A 76 -2.48 3.64 -8.00
C GLY A 76 -2.47 3.11 -9.44
N GLU A 77 -3.54 2.46 -9.86
CA GLU A 77 -3.61 1.69 -11.09
C GLU A 77 -3.31 2.51 -12.35
N GLY A 78 -3.64 3.80 -12.36
CA GLY A 78 -3.29 4.74 -13.43
C GLY A 78 -1.78 4.97 -13.60
N ASN A 79 -0.97 4.53 -12.63
CA ASN A 79 0.49 4.69 -12.62
C ASN A 79 1.27 3.38 -12.72
N ILE A 80 0.62 2.24 -12.98
CA ILE A 80 1.31 0.93 -13.07
C ILE A 80 2.46 0.96 -14.09
N GLN A 81 2.29 1.63 -15.22
CA GLN A 81 3.32 1.69 -16.26
C GLN A 81 4.53 2.56 -15.91
N ASN A 82 4.36 3.54 -15.01
CA ASN A 82 5.43 4.40 -14.52
C ASN A 82 5.61 4.30 -12.99
N TYR A 83 5.39 3.11 -12.44
CA TYR A 83 5.45 2.84 -11.01
C TYR A 83 6.73 3.33 -10.35
N LYS A 84 7.87 3.33 -11.05
CA LYS A 84 9.18 3.71 -10.51
C LYS A 84 9.23 5.11 -9.88
N LEU A 85 8.42 6.02 -10.39
CA LEU A 85 8.32 7.40 -9.87
C LEU A 85 7.19 7.60 -8.85
N TYR A 86 6.34 6.58 -8.62
CA TYR A 86 5.11 6.74 -7.87
C TYR A 86 5.32 7.24 -6.43
N ALA A 87 6.31 6.69 -5.71
CA ALA A 87 6.58 7.11 -4.33
C ALA A 87 7.06 8.57 -4.27
N GLN A 88 7.91 8.99 -5.19
CA GLN A 88 8.41 10.37 -5.28
C GLN A 88 7.28 11.34 -5.63
N LEU A 89 6.44 10.99 -6.62
CA LEU A 89 5.27 11.78 -7.01
C LEU A 89 4.29 11.93 -5.85
N LYS A 90 3.97 10.84 -5.13
CA LYS A 90 3.06 10.90 -3.98
C LYS A 90 3.65 11.77 -2.86
N THR A 91 4.93 11.65 -2.58
CA THR A 91 5.62 12.47 -1.57
C THR A 91 5.54 13.96 -1.92
N ALA A 92 5.82 14.32 -3.18
CA ALA A 92 5.72 15.69 -3.67
C ALA A 92 4.27 16.23 -3.62
N MET A 93 3.28 15.41 -4.01
CA MET A 93 1.86 15.74 -3.93
C MET A 93 1.43 16.03 -2.49
N VAL A 94 1.76 15.15 -1.56
CA VAL A 94 1.37 15.31 -0.15
C VAL A 94 2.02 16.56 0.45
N LYS A 95 3.30 16.81 0.16
CA LYS A 95 4.01 18.03 0.58
C LYS A 95 3.31 19.28 0.06
N GLN A 96 2.92 19.28 -1.23
CA GLN A 96 2.19 20.38 -1.85
C GLN A 96 0.84 20.61 -1.17
N TRP A 97 0.00 19.58 -1.03
CA TRP A 97 -1.32 19.71 -0.42
C TRP A 97 -1.23 20.19 1.04
N ARG A 98 -0.31 19.65 1.82
CA ARG A 98 -0.05 20.13 3.19
C ARG A 98 0.32 21.61 3.25
N THR A 99 1.10 22.08 2.29
CA THR A 99 1.46 23.49 2.18
C THR A 99 0.25 24.36 1.87
N GLU A 100 -0.61 23.94 0.94
CA GLU A 100 -1.83 24.65 0.55
C GLU A 100 -2.87 24.69 1.66
N TRP A 101 -3.02 23.60 2.41
CA TRP A 101 -3.87 23.55 3.62
C TRP A 101 -3.21 24.18 4.84
N LYS A 102 -1.98 24.72 4.73
CA LYS A 102 -1.23 25.35 5.81
C LYS A 102 -1.07 24.45 7.04
N ASN A 103 -0.99 23.15 6.83
CA ASN A 103 -0.79 22.16 7.88
C ASN A 103 0.26 21.11 7.46
N PRO A 104 1.55 21.32 7.78
CA PRO A 104 2.63 20.44 7.35
C PRO A 104 2.52 19.02 7.93
N ASN A 105 1.79 18.86 9.03
CA ASN A 105 1.59 17.59 9.72
C ASN A 105 0.19 16.99 9.48
N MET A 106 -0.55 17.47 8.48
CA MET A 106 -1.88 16.95 8.19
C MET A 106 -1.82 15.45 7.89
N PRO A 107 -2.63 14.61 8.57
CA PRO A 107 -2.67 13.18 8.32
C PRO A 107 -2.97 12.85 6.86
N PHE A 108 -2.23 11.92 6.29
CA PHE A 108 -2.45 11.42 4.93
C PHE A 108 -2.48 9.90 4.93
N TYR A 109 -3.66 9.32 4.87
CA TYR A 109 -3.85 7.88 4.86
C TYR A 109 -4.21 7.40 3.46
N PHE A 110 -3.66 6.25 3.06
CA PHE A 110 -3.89 5.74 1.72
C PHE A 110 -4.13 4.23 1.70
N ALA A 111 -4.93 3.79 0.73
CA ALA A 111 -5.15 2.38 0.49
C ALA A 111 -4.11 1.81 -0.47
N MET A 112 -3.69 0.59 -0.21
CA MET A 112 -2.94 -0.23 -1.16
C MET A 112 -3.85 -0.60 -2.35
N SER A 113 -3.29 -0.66 -3.55
CA SER A 113 -4.02 -1.17 -4.72
C SER A 113 -4.42 -2.63 -4.54
N ALA A 114 -5.68 -2.94 -4.83
CA ALA A 114 -6.21 -4.31 -4.67
C ALA A 114 -5.48 -5.34 -5.53
N PRO A 115 -5.24 -6.57 -5.03
CA PRO A 115 -4.82 -7.67 -5.89
C PRO A 115 -5.84 -7.92 -7.01
N GLY A 116 -5.36 -8.31 -8.19
CA GLY A 116 -6.21 -8.63 -9.35
C GLY A 116 -5.39 -8.80 -10.61
N LYS A 117 -5.71 -9.80 -11.44
CA LYS A 117 -5.00 -10.10 -12.70
C LYS A 117 -5.05 -8.95 -13.70
N GLY A 118 -4.08 -8.92 -14.60
CA GLY A 118 -4.07 -8.07 -15.80
C GLY A 118 -2.96 -7.04 -15.89
N HIS A 119 -2.18 -6.81 -14.83
CA HIS A 119 -1.11 -5.81 -14.86
C HIS A 119 0.15 -6.29 -14.16
N LYS A 120 1.13 -6.80 -14.93
CA LYS A 120 2.43 -7.29 -14.41
C LYS A 120 3.19 -6.27 -13.55
N GLY A 121 2.99 -4.97 -13.76
CA GLY A 121 3.60 -3.91 -12.95
C GLY A 121 2.94 -3.65 -11.58
N LYS A 122 1.81 -4.30 -11.27
CA LYS A 122 1.06 -4.05 -10.02
C LYS A 122 1.87 -4.33 -8.74
N PRO A 123 2.59 -5.45 -8.58
CA PRO A 123 3.37 -5.69 -7.36
C PRO A 123 4.46 -4.64 -7.13
N PHE A 124 5.09 -4.15 -8.19
CA PHE A 124 6.06 -3.05 -8.10
C PHE A 124 5.40 -1.72 -7.71
N LEU A 125 4.18 -1.44 -8.20
CA LEU A 125 3.42 -0.27 -7.75
C LEU A 125 3.08 -0.38 -6.26
N VAL A 126 2.65 -1.54 -5.79
CA VAL A 126 2.35 -1.80 -4.37
C VAL A 126 3.61 -1.60 -3.51
N GLU A 127 4.76 -2.07 -3.96
CA GLU A 127 6.05 -1.81 -3.30
C GLU A 127 6.32 -0.31 -3.17
N GLN A 128 6.05 0.49 -4.22
CA GLN A 128 6.18 1.94 -4.15
C GLN A 128 5.13 2.59 -3.23
N GLN A 129 3.93 2.04 -3.14
CA GLN A 129 2.92 2.50 -2.17
C GLN A 129 3.40 2.27 -0.73
N ILE A 130 3.96 1.10 -0.44
CA ILE A 130 4.51 0.77 0.87
C ILE A 130 5.70 1.70 1.21
N LYS A 131 6.61 1.92 0.26
CA LYS A 131 7.74 2.83 0.42
C LYS A 131 7.33 4.26 0.82
N CYS A 132 6.13 4.69 0.48
CA CYS A 132 5.61 6.00 0.92
C CYS A 132 5.52 6.15 2.44
N LEU A 133 5.41 5.06 3.21
CA LEU A 133 5.39 5.13 4.68
C LEU A 133 6.68 5.71 5.24
N ASP A 134 7.82 5.39 4.64
CA ASP A 134 9.13 5.91 5.05
C ASP A 134 9.38 7.34 4.54
N MET A 135 8.73 7.73 3.44
CA MET A 135 8.97 9.01 2.77
C MET A 135 7.99 10.12 3.20
N ILE A 136 6.83 9.78 3.72
CA ILE A 136 5.76 10.72 4.06
C ILE A 136 5.49 10.64 5.57
N PRO A 137 6.04 11.57 6.38
CA PRO A 137 5.73 11.61 7.82
C PRO A 137 4.23 11.76 8.07
N ASN A 138 3.73 11.25 9.19
CA ASN A 138 2.31 11.28 9.56
C ASN A 138 1.40 10.74 8.43
N SER A 139 1.78 9.59 7.90
CA SER A 139 1.00 8.82 6.93
C SER A 139 0.73 7.41 7.44
N GLY A 140 -0.24 6.74 6.83
CA GLY A 140 -0.56 5.35 7.13
C GLY A 140 -1.16 4.66 5.91
N ILE A 141 -1.01 3.33 5.85
CA ILE A 141 -1.52 2.51 4.76
C ILE A 141 -2.61 1.56 5.25
N VAL A 142 -3.70 1.49 4.51
CA VAL A 142 -4.69 0.42 4.63
C VAL A 142 -4.27 -0.69 3.67
N LEU A 143 -3.80 -1.81 4.23
CA LEU A 143 -3.47 -3.01 3.46
C LEU A 143 -4.75 -3.71 3.00
N THR A 144 -4.72 -4.29 1.80
CA THR A 144 -5.89 -4.85 1.11
C THR A 144 -5.59 -6.17 0.41
N THR A 145 -4.55 -6.89 0.88
CA THR A 145 -4.14 -8.17 0.28
C THR A 145 -5.24 -9.23 0.31
N ASP A 146 -6.20 -9.09 1.22
CA ASP A 146 -7.36 -9.97 1.44
C ASP A 146 -8.64 -9.53 0.71
N LEU A 147 -8.64 -8.36 0.03
CA LEU A 147 -9.87 -7.76 -0.52
C LEU A 147 -9.97 -7.82 -2.05
N GLY A 148 -8.98 -8.37 -2.73
CA GLY A 148 -8.97 -8.49 -4.18
C GLY A 148 -9.80 -9.67 -4.68
N LYS A 149 -10.11 -9.65 -5.97
CA LYS A 149 -10.56 -10.81 -6.74
C LYS A 149 -9.79 -10.92 -8.04
N GLU A 150 -9.60 -12.14 -8.50
CA GLU A 150 -8.73 -12.46 -9.63
C GLU A 150 -8.99 -11.60 -10.88
N PHE A 151 -10.25 -11.36 -11.23
CA PHE A 151 -10.66 -10.64 -12.44
C PHE A 151 -11.33 -9.28 -12.16
N GLU A 152 -11.21 -8.77 -10.94
CA GLU A 152 -11.76 -7.46 -10.56
C GLU A 152 -10.63 -6.45 -10.31
N TYR A 153 -10.82 -5.20 -10.78
CA TYR A 153 -9.84 -4.12 -10.59
C TYR A 153 -10.02 -3.36 -9.28
N HIS A 154 -11.19 -3.48 -8.66
CA HIS A 154 -11.58 -2.74 -7.48
C HIS A 154 -11.98 -3.69 -6.36
N TYR A 155 -11.97 -3.18 -5.14
CA TYR A 155 -12.43 -3.93 -3.98
C TYR A 155 -13.93 -4.22 -4.08
N PRO A 156 -14.36 -5.48 -4.12
CA PRO A 156 -15.79 -5.79 -4.02
C PRO A 156 -16.39 -5.30 -2.71
N GLN A 157 -15.56 -5.25 -1.66
CA GLN A 157 -15.91 -4.87 -0.29
C GLN A 157 -15.31 -3.51 0.09
N ALA A 158 -15.65 -2.45 -0.65
CA ALA A 158 -15.12 -1.11 -0.41
C ALA A 158 -15.45 -0.56 1.00
N ASN A 159 -16.54 -1.05 1.61
CA ASN A 159 -16.89 -0.72 3.01
C ASN A 159 -15.78 -1.13 3.99
N ILE A 160 -15.13 -2.30 3.81
CA ILE A 160 -14.03 -2.75 4.67
C ILE A 160 -12.85 -1.79 4.59
N VAL A 161 -12.53 -1.29 3.38
CA VAL A 161 -11.48 -0.28 3.22
C VAL A 161 -11.83 1.01 3.99
N GLY A 162 -13.10 1.44 3.92
CA GLY A 162 -13.61 2.59 4.69
C GLY A 162 -13.52 2.39 6.20
N GLU A 163 -13.85 1.19 6.68
CA GLU A 163 -13.73 0.83 8.09
C GLU A 163 -12.26 0.84 8.55
N ARG A 164 -11.35 0.28 7.77
CA ARG A 164 -9.91 0.31 8.05
C ARG A 164 -9.35 1.74 8.06
N PHE A 165 -9.79 2.61 7.16
CA PHE A 165 -9.46 4.04 7.22
C PHE A 165 -9.97 4.70 8.50
N ALA A 166 -11.19 4.39 8.93
CA ALA A 166 -11.75 4.95 10.15
C ALA A 166 -10.97 4.49 11.39
N ILE A 167 -10.63 3.20 11.48
CA ILE A 167 -9.82 2.65 12.58
C ILE A 167 -8.43 3.30 12.59
N LEU A 168 -7.78 3.41 11.45
CA LEU A 168 -6.49 4.07 11.33
C LEU A 168 -6.56 5.54 11.78
N ALA A 169 -7.59 6.27 11.38
CA ALA A 169 -7.79 7.65 11.81
C ALA A 169 -8.04 7.76 13.32
N LEU A 170 -8.86 6.89 13.91
CA LEU A 170 -9.11 6.87 15.36
C LEU A 170 -7.82 6.65 16.14
N SER A 171 -7.00 5.69 15.72
CA SER A 171 -5.72 5.42 16.37
C SER A 171 -4.72 6.55 16.17
N GLU A 172 -4.43 6.94 14.93
CA GLU A 172 -3.30 7.80 14.61
C GLU A 172 -3.64 9.31 14.67
N ALA A 173 -4.78 9.74 14.10
CA ALA A 173 -5.13 11.16 14.06
C ALA A 173 -5.86 11.63 15.32
N TYR A 174 -6.60 10.74 15.99
CA TYR A 174 -7.32 11.03 17.21
C TYR A 174 -6.69 10.42 18.47
N GLN A 175 -5.61 9.63 18.30
CA GLN A 175 -4.80 9.04 19.39
C GLN A 175 -5.63 8.19 20.37
N MET A 176 -6.66 7.54 19.86
CA MET A 176 -7.52 6.66 20.66
C MET A 176 -6.87 5.29 20.79
N LYS A 177 -6.80 4.79 22.03
CA LYS A 177 -6.25 3.46 22.33
C LYS A 177 -7.29 2.36 22.07
N GLY A 178 -6.79 1.14 21.81
CA GLY A 178 -7.64 -0.05 21.64
C GLY A 178 -8.12 -0.28 20.18
N PHE A 179 -7.71 0.56 19.25
CA PHE A 179 -7.98 0.37 17.83
C PHE A 179 -6.74 -0.25 17.14
N PRO A 180 -6.85 -1.45 16.56
CA PRO A 180 -5.76 -2.08 15.80
C PRO A 180 -5.64 -1.37 14.44
N ALA A 181 -4.73 -0.41 14.34
CA ALA A 181 -4.63 0.46 13.18
C ALA A 181 -3.90 -0.17 11.99
N HIS A 182 -2.96 -1.08 12.28
CA HIS A 182 -2.07 -1.63 11.27
C HIS A 182 -2.18 -3.15 11.19
N GLY A 183 -2.09 -3.69 9.98
CA GLY A 183 -1.76 -5.08 9.77
C GLY A 183 -0.27 -5.35 10.02
N PRO A 184 0.17 -6.60 10.01
CA PRO A 184 1.58 -6.94 10.17
C PRO A 184 2.46 -6.24 9.11
N LEU A 185 3.35 -5.37 9.54
CA LEU A 185 4.33 -4.70 8.69
C LEU A 185 5.66 -5.44 8.75
N LEU A 186 6.31 -5.62 7.61
CA LEU A 186 7.60 -6.30 7.54
C LEU A 186 8.64 -5.54 8.36
N GLU A 187 9.29 -6.26 9.28
CA GLU A 187 10.43 -5.75 10.05
C GLU A 187 11.76 -6.22 9.48
N GLY A 188 11.83 -7.48 9.06
CA GLY A 188 13.04 -8.02 8.45
C GLY A 188 12.91 -9.46 7.96
N VAL A 189 13.88 -9.86 7.13
CA VAL A 189 14.03 -11.22 6.63
C VAL A 189 15.50 -11.63 6.78
N VAL A 190 15.74 -12.79 7.40
CA VAL A 190 17.06 -13.40 7.47
C VAL A 190 16.98 -14.75 6.76
N ILE A 191 17.89 -14.97 5.79
CA ILE A 191 17.99 -16.25 5.07
C ILE A 191 19.20 -16.98 5.62
N GLU A 192 18.97 -18.16 6.20
CA GLU A 192 20.02 -19.01 6.79
C GLU A 192 19.62 -20.48 6.80
N ASN A 193 20.59 -21.36 6.69
CA ASN A 193 20.39 -22.83 6.81
C ASN A 193 19.26 -23.37 5.91
N GLY A 194 19.16 -22.87 4.67
CA GLY A 194 18.17 -23.34 3.70
C GLY A 194 16.74 -22.83 3.93
N ARG A 195 16.54 -21.85 4.82
CA ARG A 195 15.22 -21.29 5.15
C ARG A 195 15.28 -19.78 5.35
N ALA A 196 14.12 -19.15 5.35
CA ALA A 196 13.99 -17.74 5.70
C ALA A 196 13.22 -17.57 7.02
N ILE A 197 13.73 -16.67 7.86
CA ILE A 197 13.05 -16.18 9.07
C ILE A 197 12.51 -14.81 8.74
N VAL A 198 11.18 -14.68 8.72
CA VAL A 198 10.48 -13.43 8.44
C VAL A 198 9.92 -12.88 9.75
N THR A 199 10.22 -11.64 10.06
CA THR A 199 9.73 -10.95 11.27
C THR A 199 8.80 -9.82 10.87
N TYR A 200 7.66 -9.73 11.56
CA TYR A 200 6.69 -8.65 11.40
C TYR A 200 6.55 -7.84 12.69
N LYS A 201 6.33 -6.55 12.57
CA LYS A 201 5.92 -5.63 13.64
C LYS A 201 4.41 -5.33 13.54
N ASP A 202 3.90 -4.57 14.51
CA ASP A 202 2.45 -4.21 14.64
C ASP A 202 1.53 -5.43 14.83
N THR A 203 2.04 -6.41 15.56
CA THR A 203 1.36 -7.67 15.87
C THR A 203 1.31 -7.94 17.38
N PRO A 204 0.71 -7.06 18.18
CA PRO A 204 0.81 -7.11 19.65
C PRO A 204 0.27 -8.39 20.28
N LEU A 205 -0.61 -9.11 19.60
CA LEU A 205 -1.16 -10.40 20.03
C LEU A 205 -0.75 -11.56 19.10
N GLY A 206 0.24 -11.35 18.22
CA GLY A 206 0.77 -12.35 17.30
C GLY A 206 0.10 -12.38 15.93
N LEU A 207 0.42 -13.42 15.17
CA LEU A 207 0.00 -13.66 13.79
C LEU A 207 -1.05 -14.78 13.70
N CYS A 208 -1.84 -14.76 12.64
CA CYS A 208 -2.81 -15.79 12.26
C CYS A 208 -2.65 -16.16 10.76
N PRO A 209 -3.04 -17.39 10.36
CA PRO A 209 -3.57 -18.48 11.19
C PRO A 209 -2.47 -19.28 11.88
N THR A 210 -2.75 -19.82 13.06
CA THR A 210 -1.80 -20.67 13.81
C THR A 210 -1.94 -22.16 13.49
N SER A 211 -3.07 -22.58 12.91
CA SER A 211 -3.42 -23.99 12.68
C SER A 211 -3.60 -24.36 11.22
N TYR A 212 -3.43 -23.44 10.28
CA TYR A 212 -3.54 -23.68 8.85
C TYR A 212 -2.25 -23.29 8.12
N ASN A 213 -2.05 -23.85 6.93
CA ASN A 213 -0.96 -23.45 6.07
C ASN A 213 -1.09 -21.96 5.71
N ILE A 214 0.01 -21.23 5.85
CA ILE A 214 0.09 -19.84 5.40
C ILE A 214 0.43 -19.86 3.91
N THR A 215 -0.37 -19.15 3.11
CA THR A 215 -0.24 -19.08 1.66
C THR A 215 0.38 -17.75 1.20
N GLY A 216 0.91 -17.74 -0.04
CA GLY A 216 1.41 -16.52 -0.67
C GLY A 216 2.92 -16.31 -0.55
N PHE A 217 3.66 -17.24 0.07
CA PHE A 217 5.12 -17.22 0.10
C PHE A 217 5.73 -17.98 -1.06
N GLU A 218 6.86 -17.47 -1.55
CA GLU A 218 7.68 -18.06 -2.60
C GLU A 218 9.16 -17.86 -2.27
N MET A 219 9.99 -18.80 -2.70
CA MET A 219 11.44 -18.73 -2.56
C MET A 219 12.12 -18.99 -3.90
N ALA A 220 13.30 -18.41 -4.10
CA ALA A 220 14.14 -18.64 -5.27
C ALA A 220 15.61 -18.83 -4.88
N GLY A 221 16.28 -19.72 -5.60
CA GLY A 221 17.73 -19.91 -5.55
C GLY A 221 18.48 -19.08 -6.60
N ALA A 222 19.71 -19.49 -6.91
CA ALA A 222 20.60 -18.82 -7.85
C ALA A 222 20.05 -18.76 -9.30
N ASP A 223 19.15 -19.66 -9.65
CA ASP A 223 18.48 -19.71 -10.96
C ASP A 223 17.38 -18.63 -11.09
N ARG A 224 17.03 -17.93 -9.99
CA ARG A 224 15.99 -16.88 -9.90
C ARG A 224 14.59 -17.34 -10.27
N LYS A 225 14.31 -18.64 -10.16
CA LYS A 225 12.96 -19.19 -10.36
C LYS A 225 12.28 -19.28 -9.00
N PHE A 226 11.10 -18.68 -8.90
CA PHE A 226 10.31 -18.73 -7.69
C PHE A 226 9.46 -20.00 -7.63
N HIS A 227 9.51 -20.67 -6.48
CA HIS A 227 8.72 -21.85 -6.15
C HIS A 227 7.87 -21.55 -4.92
N PRO A 228 6.60 -22.04 -4.88
CA PRO A 228 5.76 -21.91 -3.71
C PRO A 228 6.44 -22.44 -2.45
N ALA A 229 6.41 -21.68 -1.39
CA ALA A 229 7.07 -22.02 -0.13
C ALA A 229 6.08 -22.25 1.00
N LYS A 230 6.40 -23.17 1.89
CA LYS A 230 5.65 -23.45 3.11
C LYS A 230 6.07 -22.46 4.20
N ALA A 231 5.11 -21.83 4.85
CA ALA A 231 5.36 -20.92 5.95
C ALA A 231 4.62 -21.34 7.20
N ARG A 232 5.26 -21.19 8.36
CA ARG A 232 4.66 -21.49 9.67
C ARG A 232 5.09 -20.47 10.72
N ILE A 233 4.19 -20.11 11.60
CA ILE A 233 4.48 -19.28 12.77
C ILE A 233 5.25 -20.13 13.79
N VAL A 234 6.37 -19.61 14.27
CA VAL A 234 7.26 -20.38 15.17
C VAL A 234 7.19 -19.94 16.61
N ASP A 235 6.77 -18.71 16.88
CA ASP A 235 6.61 -18.22 18.25
C ASP A 235 5.57 -17.10 18.37
N LYS A 236 5.36 -16.63 19.60
CA LYS A 236 4.46 -15.51 19.90
C LYS A 236 5.05 -14.15 19.48
N GLU A 237 6.28 -14.11 18.99
CA GLU A 237 7.00 -12.88 18.64
C GLU A 237 6.81 -12.47 17.17
N ALA A 238 5.74 -12.92 16.53
CA ALA A 238 5.42 -12.57 15.13
C ALA A 238 6.49 -12.98 14.11
N LYS A 239 7.15 -14.12 14.35
CA LYS A 239 8.13 -14.71 13.46
C LYS A 239 7.55 -15.90 12.69
N LEU A 240 7.91 -15.97 11.41
CA LEU A 240 7.62 -17.12 10.55
C LEU A 240 8.92 -17.75 10.07
N VAL A 241 8.89 -19.07 9.94
CA VAL A 241 9.88 -19.80 9.15
C VAL A 241 9.26 -20.14 7.82
N VAL A 242 9.97 -19.84 6.74
CA VAL A 242 9.59 -20.12 5.35
C VAL A 242 10.61 -21.08 4.75
N GLU A 243 10.14 -22.18 4.18
CA GLU A 243 10.95 -23.27 3.65
C GLU A 243 10.38 -23.73 2.29
N CYS A 244 11.27 -24.15 1.38
CA CYS A 244 10.90 -24.71 0.09
C CYS A 244 11.81 -25.90 -0.25
N GLU A 245 11.22 -27.08 -0.38
CA GLU A 245 11.98 -28.32 -0.69
C GLU A 245 12.66 -28.25 -2.07
N GLU A 246 12.05 -27.51 -3.01
CA GLU A 246 12.60 -27.31 -4.36
C GLU A 246 13.74 -26.28 -4.40
N VAL A 247 13.94 -25.51 -3.30
CA VAL A 247 14.95 -24.47 -3.19
C VAL A 247 15.77 -24.66 -1.91
N PRO A 248 16.69 -25.63 -1.88
CA PRO A 248 17.48 -25.94 -0.67
C PRO A 248 18.47 -24.82 -0.29
N GLU A 249 18.87 -23.99 -1.25
CA GLU A 249 19.75 -22.83 -1.04
C GLU A 249 19.04 -21.54 -1.51
N PRO A 250 18.08 -21.03 -0.72
CA PRO A 250 17.34 -19.83 -1.08
C PRO A 250 18.21 -18.58 -0.98
N ILE A 251 18.05 -17.66 -1.92
CA ILE A 251 18.67 -16.33 -1.90
C ILE A 251 17.63 -15.22 -1.96
N ALA A 252 16.38 -15.56 -2.26
CA ALA A 252 15.28 -14.60 -2.30
C ALA A 252 13.98 -15.21 -1.76
N VAL A 253 13.19 -14.35 -1.13
CA VAL A 253 11.86 -14.66 -0.60
C VAL A 253 10.90 -13.55 -1.01
N ARG A 254 9.70 -13.94 -1.44
CA ARG A 254 8.58 -13.04 -1.71
C ARG A 254 7.35 -13.47 -0.94
N TYR A 255 6.53 -12.50 -0.57
CA TYR A 255 5.20 -12.71 -0.02
C TYR A 255 4.20 -11.83 -0.77
N ALA A 256 3.15 -12.45 -1.35
CA ALA A 256 2.10 -11.75 -2.06
C ALA A 256 2.64 -10.78 -3.15
N PHE A 257 3.71 -11.16 -3.86
CA PHE A 257 4.39 -10.30 -4.83
C PHE A 257 4.04 -10.65 -6.28
N HIS A 258 2.73 -10.75 -6.56
CA HIS A 258 2.12 -10.96 -7.89
C HIS A 258 1.00 -9.96 -8.13
N SER A 259 0.49 -9.91 -9.36
CA SER A 259 -0.72 -9.12 -9.66
C SER A 259 -1.94 -9.68 -8.95
N TRP A 260 -2.05 -11.02 -8.90
CA TRP A 260 -3.07 -11.76 -8.16
C TRP A 260 -2.43 -12.86 -7.32
N TYR A 261 -2.95 -13.04 -6.13
CA TYR A 261 -2.53 -14.06 -5.17
C TYR A 261 -3.66 -14.33 -4.16
N GLU A 262 -3.61 -15.50 -3.56
CA GLU A 262 -4.42 -15.84 -2.39
C GLU A 262 -3.52 -15.87 -1.15
N THR A 263 -3.87 -15.07 -0.15
CA THR A 263 -3.14 -14.97 1.11
C THR A 263 -4.09 -15.06 2.29
N ASN A 264 -3.57 -15.57 3.41
CA ASN A 264 -4.34 -15.71 4.65
C ASN A 264 -3.58 -15.22 5.89
N LEU A 265 -2.38 -14.65 5.72
CA LEU A 265 -1.61 -14.13 6.85
C LEU A 265 -2.19 -12.80 7.33
N THR A 266 -2.58 -12.76 8.61
CA THR A 266 -3.14 -11.59 9.28
C THR A 266 -2.54 -11.46 10.69
N ASN A 267 -2.80 -10.35 11.36
CA ASN A 267 -2.71 -10.31 12.81
C ASN A 267 -4.00 -10.89 13.44
N THR A 268 -4.04 -10.99 14.76
CA THR A 268 -5.19 -11.51 15.52
C THR A 268 -6.48 -10.66 15.39
N PHE A 269 -6.38 -9.46 14.84
CA PHE A 269 -7.51 -8.59 14.55
C PHE A 269 -8.05 -8.76 13.12
N GLY A 270 -7.48 -9.69 12.34
CA GLY A 270 -7.87 -9.94 10.96
C GLY A 270 -7.36 -8.89 9.96
N LEU A 271 -6.40 -8.04 10.34
CA LEU A 271 -5.76 -7.14 9.39
C LEU A 271 -4.66 -7.88 8.62
N PRO A 272 -4.64 -7.78 7.29
CA PRO A 272 -3.73 -8.57 6.45
C PRO A 272 -2.29 -8.09 6.53
N ALA A 273 -1.35 -9.00 6.25
CA ALA A 273 0.08 -8.71 6.26
C ALA A 273 0.53 -7.96 5.01
N GLN A 274 1.58 -7.16 5.18
CA GLN A 274 2.25 -6.41 4.13
C GLN A 274 2.90 -7.36 3.12
N PRO A 275 2.68 -7.18 1.80
CA PRO A 275 3.43 -7.88 0.78
C PRO A 275 4.87 -7.35 0.69
N PHE A 276 5.80 -8.22 0.30
CA PHE A 276 7.21 -7.84 0.17
C PHE A 276 7.98 -8.74 -0.79
N ARG A 277 9.19 -8.29 -1.14
CA ARG A 277 10.27 -9.08 -1.73
C ARG A 277 11.60 -8.74 -1.07
N THR A 278 12.54 -9.68 -1.09
CA THR A 278 13.93 -9.46 -0.63
C THR A 278 14.90 -9.24 -1.78
N ASP A 279 14.48 -9.50 -3.00
CA ASP A 279 15.26 -9.37 -4.22
C ASP A 279 15.04 -8.01 -4.90
N ASN A 280 15.82 -7.75 -5.96
CA ASN A 280 15.66 -6.58 -6.84
C ASN A 280 15.42 -6.99 -8.30
N TRP A 281 14.93 -8.21 -8.54
CA TRP A 281 14.73 -8.72 -9.89
C TRP A 281 13.38 -8.25 -10.44
N ASP A 282 13.37 -7.77 -11.68
CA ASP A 282 12.15 -7.25 -12.34
C ASP A 282 11.30 -8.37 -12.99
N ASN A 283 11.59 -9.66 -12.70
CA ASN A 283 10.75 -10.77 -13.14
C ASN A 283 9.56 -10.93 -12.17
N VAL A 284 8.42 -10.55 -12.62
CA VAL A 284 7.13 -11.09 -12.18
C VAL A 284 6.56 -11.78 -13.38
N GLU A 285 6.02 -12.97 -13.22
CA GLU A 285 5.45 -13.73 -14.33
C GLU A 285 4.61 -12.92 -15.28
#